data_0ae6c02219bf9a7fec8274f03a403a77
#
_entry.id   0ae6c02219bf9a7fec8274f03a403a77
#
_cell.length_a   1.000
_cell.length_b   1.000
_cell.length_c   1.000
_cell.angle_alpha   90.00
_cell.angle_beta   90.00
_cell.angle_gamma   90.00
#
_symmetry.space_group_name_H-M   'P 1'
#
loop_
_entity.id
_entity.type
_entity.pdbx_description
1 polymer ?
#
loop_
_entity_poly.entity_id
_entity_poly.type
_entity_poly.pdbx_seq_one_letter_code
_entity_poly.pdbx_strand_id
1 'polypeptide(L)'
;MLKILVRLYLVIIAAYAGAILFIPDSIVALFHDRFMAYNLEQTKGVQSLIVRQFHQAPRDQWPAVEQDLAQSFAPLEVKLLPMAQAGLTVEEQARLEHGLNVIRIGDWGYYDTALAPLDPQWLVSLHTPPDPIDINLLSWGVTVLIGAALLGCLLLWVWPHWRDLERLKETARRLGQGQMSERTHISPRSNIGELAGVFDTMASDLERHVNQQRELLNAVSHELRTPLTRLDFGLVLLFDEVPPASRKRLLELVGHVRELDELVLELLSYSRLQNADQARERVEVSLLELVDSVLGGFAEELDGRGIQWEVRAEHNLPRFVLDPRLTARAVQNLVRNAMRYCDESLLLRLRREDDGACLLTVEDDGIGIPPEERERIFQPFYRLDRSRDRNTGGFGLGLAISRRAIEGQGGSLTVAQSALGGAQFRIRLPAA
;
A
#
# COMPACT_ATOMS: atom_id res chain seq x y z
N MET A 1 -7.54 3.82 -1.67
CA MET A 1 -7.59 5.26 -1.38
C MET A 1 -7.43 6.14 -2.61
N LEU A 2 -6.41 5.99 -3.46
CA LEU A 2 -6.27 6.79 -4.70
C LEU A 2 -7.55 6.77 -5.56
N LYS A 3 -8.18 5.61 -5.72
CA LYS A 3 -9.45 5.47 -6.47
C LYS A 3 -10.61 6.29 -5.85
N ILE A 4 -10.65 6.43 -4.53
CA ILE A 4 -11.68 7.23 -3.83
C ILE A 4 -11.43 8.72 -4.03
N LEU A 5 -10.17 9.16 -3.90
CA LEU A 5 -9.76 10.54 -4.16
C LEU A 5 -10.02 10.95 -5.60
N VAL A 6 -9.68 10.09 -6.57
CA VAL A 6 -9.96 10.33 -8.00
C VAL A 6 -11.47 10.42 -8.25
N ARG A 7 -12.28 9.56 -7.62
CA ARG A 7 -13.75 9.62 -7.75
C ARG A 7 -14.33 10.91 -7.15
N LEU A 8 -13.88 11.29 -5.95
CA LEU A 8 -14.31 12.54 -5.31
C LEU A 8 -13.93 13.74 -6.17
N TYR A 9 -12.74 13.76 -6.71
CA TYR A 9 -12.26 14.79 -7.62
C TYR A 9 -13.10 14.87 -8.91
N LEU A 10 -13.42 13.73 -9.52
CA LEU A 10 -14.29 13.68 -10.71
C LEU A 10 -15.69 14.21 -10.39
N VAL A 11 -16.23 13.93 -9.21
CA VAL A 11 -17.52 14.47 -8.77
C VAL A 11 -17.47 15.99 -8.59
N ILE A 12 -16.40 16.52 -7.99
CA ILE A 12 -16.21 17.97 -7.80
C ILE A 12 -16.08 18.66 -9.16
N ILE A 13 -15.29 18.11 -10.11
CA ILE A 13 -15.17 18.65 -11.46
C ILE A 13 -16.51 18.60 -12.18
N ALA A 14 -17.24 17.49 -12.12
CA ALA A 14 -18.54 17.36 -12.77
C ALA A 14 -19.57 18.36 -12.20
N ALA A 15 -19.57 18.54 -10.87
CA ALA A 15 -20.43 19.53 -10.21
C ALA A 15 -20.06 20.96 -10.62
N TYR A 16 -18.77 21.29 -10.67
CA TYR A 16 -18.28 22.59 -11.10
C TYR A 16 -18.59 22.87 -12.57
N ALA A 17 -18.33 21.91 -13.46
CA ALA A 17 -18.68 22.01 -14.86
C ALA A 17 -20.20 22.16 -15.09
N GLY A 18 -20.99 21.38 -14.34
CA GLY A 18 -22.45 21.53 -14.36
C GLY A 18 -22.90 22.89 -13.88
N ALA A 19 -22.33 23.42 -12.81
CA ALA A 19 -22.65 24.75 -12.31
C ALA A 19 -22.39 25.84 -13.36
N ILE A 20 -21.24 25.78 -14.04
CA ILE A 20 -20.88 26.76 -15.08
C ILE A 20 -21.81 26.68 -16.27
N LEU A 21 -22.20 25.49 -16.70
CA LEU A 21 -23.04 25.29 -17.89
C LEU A 21 -24.50 25.65 -17.63
N PHE A 22 -25.02 25.41 -16.43
CA PHE A 22 -26.46 25.53 -16.16
C PHE A 22 -26.86 26.76 -15.33
N ILE A 23 -25.96 27.32 -14.50
CA ILE A 23 -26.34 28.44 -13.62
C ILE A 23 -26.64 29.71 -14.40
N PRO A 24 -25.87 30.15 -15.41
CA PRO A 24 -26.15 31.39 -16.15
C PRO A 24 -27.51 31.36 -16.81
N ASP A 25 -27.80 30.31 -17.57
CA ASP A 25 -29.10 30.16 -18.29
C ASP A 25 -30.26 30.06 -17.31
N SER A 26 -30.05 29.36 -16.17
CA SER A 26 -31.06 29.24 -15.12
C SER A 26 -31.37 30.58 -14.45
N ILE A 27 -30.35 31.44 -14.26
CA ILE A 27 -30.54 32.79 -13.69
C ILE A 27 -31.32 33.66 -14.68
N VAL A 28 -30.93 33.64 -15.95
CA VAL A 28 -31.64 34.40 -16.97
C VAL A 28 -33.09 33.96 -17.07
N ALA A 29 -33.35 32.64 -17.05
CA ALA A 29 -34.72 32.12 -17.09
C ALA A 29 -35.54 32.49 -15.84
N LEU A 30 -34.92 32.44 -14.64
CA LEU A 30 -35.60 32.75 -13.36
C LEU A 30 -35.95 34.23 -13.23
N PHE A 31 -35.13 35.11 -13.78
CA PHE A 31 -35.27 36.55 -13.65
C PHE A 31 -35.72 37.21 -14.98
N HIS A 32 -36.19 36.43 -15.94
CA HIS A 32 -36.56 36.89 -17.29
C HIS A 32 -37.43 38.16 -17.27
N ASP A 33 -38.50 38.16 -16.50
CA ASP A 33 -39.43 39.30 -16.43
C ASP A 33 -38.76 40.57 -15.88
N ARG A 34 -37.85 40.42 -14.94
CA ARG A 34 -37.08 41.56 -14.39
C ARG A 34 -36.08 42.10 -15.40
N PHE A 35 -35.38 41.24 -16.10
CA PHE A 35 -34.46 41.64 -17.17
C PHE A 35 -35.19 42.33 -18.28
N MET A 36 -36.35 41.80 -18.68
CA MET A 36 -37.22 42.45 -19.69
C MET A 36 -37.65 43.86 -19.25
N ALA A 37 -38.19 44.00 -18.04
CA ALA A 37 -38.63 45.30 -17.49
C ALA A 37 -37.49 46.30 -17.42
N TYR A 38 -36.32 45.89 -16.93
CA TYR A 38 -35.12 46.74 -16.81
C TYR A 38 -34.62 47.22 -18.18
N ASN A 39 -34.45 46.30 -19.16
CA ASN A 39 -33.96 46.65 -20.49
C ASN A 39 -34.97 47.52 -21.26
N LEU A 40 -36.27 47.29 -21.06
CA LEU A 40 -37.30 48.10 -21.67
C LEU A 40 -37.24 49.54 -21.16
N GLU A 41 -37.04 49.72 -19.88
CA GLU A 41 -36.94 51.08 -19.27
C GLU A 41 -35.65 51.81 -19.68
N GLN A 42 -34.54 51.08 -19.81
CA GLN A 42 -33.28 51.63 -20.29
C GLN A 42 -33.32 52.10 -21.75
N THR A 43 -33.98 51.31 -22.63
CA THR A 43 -34.05 51.61 -24.06
C THR A 43 -35.15 52.59 -24.44
N LYS A 44 -36.14 52.78 -23.58
CA LYS A 44 -37.31 53.60 -23.83
C LYS A 44 -36.99 55.03 -24.27
N GLY A 45 -36.00 55.67 -23.61
CA GLY A 45 -35.58 57.03 -23.94
C GLY A 45 -34.98 57.12 -25.35
N VAL A 46 -34.08 56.23 -25.68
CA VAL A 46 -33.40 56.15 -26.99
C VAL A 46 -34.41 55.83 -28.08
N GLN A 47 -35.24 54.83 -27.89
CA GLN A 47 -36.33 54.48 -28.85
C GLN A 47 -37.28 55.65 -29.11
N SER A 48 -37.71 56.36 -28.05
CA SER A 48 -38.62 57.51 -28.21
C SER A 48 -37.97 58.67 -28.97
N LEU A 49 -36.70 58.93 -28.79
CA LEU A 49 -35.94 59.92 -29.53
C LEU A 49 -35.87 59.57 -31.04
N ILE A 50 -35.50 58.34 -31.31
CA ILE A 50 -35.39 57.85 -32.70
C ILE A 50 -36.72 57.86 -33.40
N VAL A 51 -37.79 57.33 -32.79
CA VAL A 51 -39.15 57.32 -33.36
C VAL A 51 -39.62 58.78 -33.60
N ARG A 52 -39.34 59.69 -32.73
CA ARG A 52 -39.64 61.11 -32.85
C ARG A 52 -38.95 61.77 -34.06
N GLN A 53 -37.71 61.43 -34.34
CA GLN A 53 -36.99 61.92 -35.54
C GLN A 53 -37.67 61.46 -36.84
N PHE A 54 -38.06 60.17 -36.91
CA PHE A 54 -38.80 59.67 -38.06
C PHE A 54 -40.15 60.36 -38.23
N HIS A 55 -40.90 60.64 -37.16
CA HIS A 55 -42.18 61.32 -37.23
C HIS A 55 -42.04 62.82 -37.63
N GLN A 56 -40.90 63.41 -37.41
CA GLN A 56 -40.67 64.82 -37.85
C GLN A 56 -40.27 64.94 -39.29
N ALA A 57 -39.89 63.85 -39.96
CA ALA A 57 -39.51 63.84 -41.36
C ALA A 57 -40.62 63.25 -42.22
N PRO A 58 -40.84 63.80 -43.46
CA PRO A 58 -41.74 63.19 -44.44
C PRO A 58 -41.23 61.77 -44.83
N ARG A 59 -42.14 60.89 -45.23
CA ARG A 59 -41.83 59.46 -45.54
C ARG A 59 -40.77 59.29 -46.64
N ASP A 60 -40.71 60.15 -47.63
CA ASP A 60 -39.66 60.13 -48.65
C ASP A 60 -38.27 60.40 -48.18
N GLN A 61 -38.11 61.00 -46.98
CA GLN A 61 -36.81 61.27 -46.34
C GLN A 61 -36.40 60.27 -45.29
N TRP A 62 -37.25 59.28 -44.99
CA TRP A 62 -36.93 58.27 -43.98
C TRP A 62 -35.62 57.51 -44.25
N PRO A 63 -35.17 57.14 -45.44
CA PRO A 63 -33.88 56.55 -45.69
C PRO A 63 -32.68 57.43 -45.31
N ALA A 64 -32.85 58.78 -45.51
CA ALA A 64 -31.82 59.75 -45.10
C ALA A 64 -31.77 59.90 -43.58
N VAL A 65 -32.92 59.91 -42.90
CA VAL A 65 -32.99 59.90 -41.42
C VAL A 65 -32.42 58.62 -40.84
N GLU A 66 -32.66 57.44 -41.42
CA GLU A 66 -32.08 56.18 -41.02
C GLU A 66 -30.57 56.26 -41.10
N GLN A 67 -29.99 56.76 -42.17
CA GLN A 67 -28.53 56.90 -42.34
C GLN A 67 -27.88 57.87 -41.33
N ASP A 68 -28.56 59.01 -41.09
CA ASP A 68 -28.08 60.01 -40.08
C ASP A 68 -28.15 59.42 -38.66
N LEU A 69 -29.24 58.74 -38.32
CA LEU A 69 -29.39 58.09 -37.03
C LEU A 69 -28.42 56.92 -36.86
N ALA A 70 -28.18 56.14 -37.89
CA ALA A 70 -27.19 55.08 -37.84
C ALA A 70 -25.77 55.59 -37.58
N GLN A 71 -25.43 56.77 -38.13
CA GLN A 71 -24.15 57.41 -37.83
C GLN A 71 -24.11 58.05 -36.43
N SER A 72 -25.20 58.68 -36.01
CA SER A 72 -25.26 59.38 -34.71
C SER A 72 -25.30 58.44 -33.52
N PHE A 73 -25.89 57.26 -33.65
CA PHE A 73 -26.03 56.27 -32.58
C PHE A 73 -25.01 55.14 -32.68
N ALA A 74 -24.04 55.20 -33.60
CA ALA A 74 -22.98 54.17 -33.64
C ALA A 74 -22.33 53.99 -32.26
N PRO A 75 -22.10 52.74 -31.81
CA PRO A 75 -22.12 51.49 -32.57
C PRO A 75 -23.49 50.78 -32.66
N LEU A 76 -24.60 51.37 -32.15
CA LEU A 76 -25.92 50.77 -32.27
C LEU A 76 -26.37 50.81 -33.74
N GLU A 77 -26.82 49.69 -34.27
CA GLU A 77 -27.40 49.61 -35.60
C GLU A 77 -28.89 49.99 -35.56
N VAL A 78 -29.17 51.15 -36.14
CA VAL A 78 -30.57 51.62 -36.32
C VAL A 78 -31.04 51.22 -37.72
N LYS A 79 -32.09 50.44 -37.81
CA LYS A 79 -32.66 50.00 -39.09
C LYS A 79 -34.18 50.22 -39.14
N LEU A 80 -34.65 50.71 -40.27
CA LEU A 80 -36.08 50.78 -40.56
C LEU A 80 -36.54 49.51 -41.26
N LEU A 81 -37.43 48.76 -40.63
CA LEU A 81 -37.91 47.49 -41.14
C LEU A 81 -39.42 47.48 -41.39
N PRO A 82 -39.87 46.91 -42.49
CA PRO A 82 -41.31 46.63 -42.67
C PRO A 82 -41.74 45.59 -41.61
N MET A 83 -42.87 45.78 -40.97
CA MET A 83 -43.39 44.90 -39.93
C MET A 83 -43.50 43.45 -40.41
N ALA A 84 -43.81 43.21 -41.65
CA ALA A 84 -43.88 41.90 -42.28
C ALA A 84 -42.51 41.18 -42.41
N GLN A 85 -41.39 41.92 -42.36
CA GLN A 85 -40.02 41.36 -42.50
C GLN A 85 -39.29 41.23 -41.19
N ALA A 86 -39.88 41.69 -40.09
CA ALA A 86 -39.23 41.70 -38.81
C ALA A 86 -39.24 40.34 -38.05
N GLY A 87 -39.80 39.29 -38.62
CA GLY A 87 -39.85 37.96 -38.03
C GLY A 87 -40.45 37.96 -36.61
N LEU A 88 -41.62 38.63 -36.47
CA LEU A 88 -42.28 38.83 -35.17
C LEU A 88 -43.04 37.58 -34.75
N THR A 89 -43.01 37.28 -33.46
CA THR A 89 -43.94 36.33 -32.85
C THR A 89 -45.35 36.98 -32.76
N VAL A 90 -46.40 36.15 -32.60
CA VAL A 90 -47.79 36.64 -32.47
C VAL A 90 -47.91 37.62 -31.29
N GLU A 91 -47.20 37.37 -30.19
CA GLU A 91 -47.21 38.21 -29.01
C GLU A 91 -46.47 39.55 -29.24
N GLU A 92 -45.31 39.50 -29.88
CA GLU A 92 -44.54 40.69 -30.24
C GLU A 92 -45.34 41.60 -31.20
N GLN A 93 -45.98 41.01 -32.17
CA GLN A 93 -46.84 41.73 -33.11
C GLN A 93 -47.99 42.41 -32.40
N ALA A 94 -48.73 41.71 -31.54
CA ALA A 94 -49.82 42.29 -30.75
C ALA A 94 -49.36 43.48 -29.91
N ARG A 95 -48.15 43.39 -29.26
CA ARG A 95 -47.57 44.48 -28.47
C ARG A 95 -47.26 45.70 -29.35
N LEU A 96 -46.61 45.50 -30.45
CA LEU A 96 -46.27 46.60 -31.40
C LEU A 96 -47.52 47.28 -32.01
N GLU A 97 -48.57 46.51 -32.31
CA GLU A 97 -49.85 47.05 -32.79
C GLU A 97 -50.57 47.93 -31.75
N HIS A 98 -50.33 47.62 -30.42
CA HIS A 98 -50.82 48.46 -29.33
C HIS A 98 -49.90 49.64 -29.00
N GLY A 99 -48.86 49.88 -29.81
CA GLY A 99 -47.93 51.00 -29.60
C GLY A 99 -46.91 50.74 -28.51
N LEU A 100 -46.72 49.46 -28.10
CA LEU A 100 -45.75 49.07 -27.07
C LEU A 100 -44.46 48.61 -27.72
N ASN A 101 -43.33 48.99 -27.09
CA ASN A 101 -42.03 48.53 -27.52
C ASN A 101 -41.82 47.05 -27.16
N VAL A 102 -41.01 46.37 -27.96
CA VAL A 102 -40.61 44.98 -27.76
C VAL A 102 -39.09 44.89 -27.64
N ILE A 103 -38.61 44.03 -26.79
CA ILE A 103 -37.20 43.77 -26.61
C ILE A 103 -36.96 42.28 -26.75
N ARG A 104 -35.92 41.91 -27.49
CA ARG A 104 -35.37 40.57 -27.53
C ARG A 104 -34.11 40.54 -26.67
N ILE A 105 -34.07 39.60 -25.72
CA ILE A 105 -32.94 39.44 -24.82
C ILE A 105 -32.03 38.40 -25.44
N GLY A 106 -30.76 38.74 -25.57
CA GLY A 106 -29.69 37.83 -25.92
C GLY A 106 -29.05 37.18 -24.70
N ASP A 107 -27.84 36.75 -24.88
CA ASP A 107 -27.02 36.12 -23.81
C ASP A 107 -26.85 37.06 -22.61
N TRP A 108 -26.80 36.49 -21.42
CA TRP A 108 -26.57 37.19 -20.15
C TRP A 108 -27.63 38.22 -19.72
N GLY A 109 -28.82 38.20 -20.34
CA GLY A 109 -29.93 39.02 -19.91
C GLY A 109 -29.88 40.49 -20.43
N TYR A 110 -28.97 40.82 -21.31
CA TYR A 110 -28.95 42.11 -22.01
C TYR A 110 -29.81 42.05 -23.27
N TYR A 111 -30.31 43.20 -23.71
CA TYR A 111 -31.08 43.23 -24.96
C TYR A 111 -30.14 43.08 -26.16
N ASP A 112 -30.58 42.26 -27.12
CA ASP A 112 -29.95 42.08 -28.42
C ASP A 112 -30.60 43.01 -29.46
N THR A 113 -31.90 43.05 -29.43
CA THR A 113 -32.69 43.89 -30.38
C THR A 113 -33.83 44.53 -29.64
N ALA A 114 -33.98 45.82 -29.85
CA ALA A 114 -35.12 46.57 -29.33
C ALA A 114 -35.94 47.07 -30.54
N LEU A 115 -37.25 46.79 -30.52
CA LEU A 115 -38.17 47.12 -31.59
C LEU A 115 -39.17 48.19 -31.10
N ALA A 116 -39.32 49.25 -31.85
CA ALA A 116 -40.30 50.29 -31.56
C ALA A 116 -41.23 50.48 -32.77
N PRO A 117 -42.54 50.53 -32.56
CA PRO A 117 -43.46 50.76 -33.67
C PRO A 117 -43.35 52.22 -34.16
N LEU A 118 -43.35 52.41 -35.48
CA LEU A 118 -43.30 53.73 -36.07
C LEU A 118 -44.70 54.08 -36.70
N ASP A 119 -45.21 53.18 -37.46
CA ASP A 119 -46.57 53.22 -37.99
C ASP A 119 -47.10 51.76 -38.19
N PRO A 120 -48.33 51.51 -38.63
CA PRO A 120 -48.89 50.16 -38.83
C PRO A 120 -48.09 49.27 -39.78
N GLN A 121 -47.23 49.83 -40.63
CA GLN A 121 -46.44 49.07 -41.60
C GLN A 121 -44.97 49.02 -41.33
N TRP A 122 -44.46 49.92 -40.49
CA TRP A 122 -43.03 50.10 -40.27
C TRP A 122 -42.70 50.12 -38.79
N LEU A 123 -41.55 49.56 -38.47
CA LEU A 123 -40.93 49.60 -37.15
C LEU A 123 -39.44 50.03 -37.21
N VAL A 124 -38.93 50.53 -36.11
CA VAL A 124 -37.55 50.86 -35.96
C VAL A 124 -36.92 49.72 -35.13
N SER A 125 -35.88 49.13 -35.67
CA SER A 125 -35.06 48.14 -34.99
C SER A 125 -33.75 48.77 -34.53
N LEU A 126 -33.45 48.60 -33.25
CA LEU A 126 -32.15 48.93 -32.66
C LEU A 126 -31.47 47.62 -32.32
N HIS A 127 -30.38 47.35 -33.01
CA HIS A 127 -29.58 46.15 -32.77
C HIS A 127 -28.24 46.52 -32.11
N THR A 128 -27.88 45.84 -31.06
CA THR A 128 -26.60 46.00 -30.40
C THR A 128 -25.57 45.17 -31.17
N PRO A 129 -24.49 45.77 -31.71
CA PRO A 129 -23.49 45.01 -32.42
C PRO A 129 -22.83 44.01 -31.47
N PRO A 130 -22.36 42.87 -31.97
CA PRO A 130 -21.60 41.94 -31.13
C PRO A 130 -20.37 42.63 -30.54
N ASP A 131 -20.11 42.37 -29.29
CA ASP A 131 -18.95 42.93 -28.61
C ASP A 131 -17.65 42.59 -29.40
N PRO A 132 -16.75 43.60 -29.59
CA PRO A 132 -15.49 43.36 -30.30
C PRO A 132 -14.56 42.38 -29.58
N ILE A 133 -14.82 42.13 -28.32
CA ILE A 133 -14.16 41.09 -27.52
C ILE A 133 -15.21 40.00 -27.30
N ASP A 134 -14.90 38.79 -27.73
CA ASP A 134 -15.76 37.65 -27.41
C ASP A 134 -15.75 37.41 -25.89
N ILE A 135 -16.73 38.04 -25.22
CA ILE A 135 -16.90 37.95 -23.75
C ILE A 135 -17.07 36.49 -23.33
N ASN A 136 -17.65 35.67 -24.21
CA ASN A 136 -17.77 34.22 -23.93
C ASN A 136 -16.39 33.56 -23.86
N LEU A 137 -15.50 33.86 -24.82
CA LEU A 137 -14.13 33.34 -24.82
C LEU A 137 -13.36 33.80 -23.57
N LEU A 138 -13.50 35.07 -23.17
CA LEU A 138 -12.90 35.60 -21.97
C LEU A 138 -13.43 34.93 -20.69
N SER A 139 -14.76 34.75 -20.61
CA SER A 139 -15.41 34.09 -19.46
C SER A 139 -15.00 32.62 -19.35
N TRP A 140 -14.87 31.89 -20.44
CA TRP A 140 -14.32 30.54 -20.49
C TRP A 140 -12.86 30.53 -20.03
N GLY A 141 -12.04 31.47 -20.47
CA GLY A 141 -10.66 31.61 -20.03
C GLY A 141 -10.52 31.77 -18.51
N VAL A 142 -11.31 32.71 -17.94
CA VAL A 142 -11.35 32.94 -16.48
C VAL A 142 -11.83 31.70 -15.73
N THR A 143 -12.85 31.03 -16.23
CA THR A 143 -13.41 29.81 -15.66
C THR A 143 -12.37 28.67 -15.60
N VAL A 144 -11.66 28.44 -16.70
CA VAL A 144 -10.59 27.43 -16.74
C VAL A 144 -9.45 27.79 -15.78
N LEU A 145 -9.10 29.07 -15.69
CA LEU A 145 -8.06 29.54 -14.76
C LEU A 145 -8.46 29.29 -13.30
N ILE A 146 -9.70 29.64 -12.94
CA ILE A 146 -10.22 29.36 -11.58
C ILE A 146 -10.24 27.87 -11.31
N GLY A 147 -10.70 27.06 -12.25
CA GLY A 147 -10.69 25.59 -12.14
C GLY A 147 -9.30 25.03 -11.92
N ALA A 148 -8.32 25.50 -12.69
CA ALA A 148 -6.91 25.11 -12.54
C ALA A 148 -6.33 25.55 -11.20
N ALA A 149 -6.63 26.74 -10.72
CA ALA A 149 -6.20 27.23 -9.41
C ALA A 149 -6.80 26.40 -8.27
N LEU A 150 -8.09 26.10 -8.31
CA LEU A 150 -8.75 25.25 -7.32
C LEU A 150 -8.16 23.84 -7.30
N LEU A 151 -7.88 23.26 -8.48
CA LEU A 151 -7.19 21.98 -8.59
C LEU A 151 -5.80 22.03 -7.96
N GLY A 152 -5.03 23.05 -8.26
CA GLY A 152 -3.70 23.25 -7.69
C GLY A 152 -3.74 23.32 -6.17
N CYS A 153 -4.65 24.11 -5.60
CA CYS A 153 -4.87 24.19 -4.15
C CYS A 153 -5.25 22.83 -3.54
N LEU A 154 -6.15 22.09 -4.19
CA LEU A 154 -6.57 20.76 -3.73
C LEU A 154 -5.39 19.79 -3.71
N LEU A 155 -4.60 19.74 -4.79
CA LEU A 155 -3.43 18.86 -4.88
C LEU A 155 -2.37 19.22 -3.84
N LEU A 156 -2.08 20.51 -3.63
CA LEU A 156 -1.16 21.01 -2.60
C LEU A 156 -1.63 20.62 -1.19
N TRP A 157 -2.94 20.63 -0.95
CA TRP A 157 -3.51 20.24 0.33
C TRP A 157 -3.53 18.72 0.55
N VAL A 158 -3.85 17.92 -0.48
CA VAL A 158 -3.97 16.45 -0.38
C VAL A 158 -2.62 15.76 -0.31
N TRP A 159 -1.59 16.27 -1.02
CA TRP A 159 -0.29 15.61 -1.12
C TRP A 159 0.39 15.31 0.22
N PRO A 160 0.52 16.25 1.19
CA PRO A 160 1.12 15.97 2.49
C PRO A 160 0.40 14.82 3.24
N HIS A 161 -0.94 14.83 3.20
CA HIS A 161 -1.77 13.80 3.85
C HIS A 161 -1.56 12.42 3.24
N TRP A 162 -1.47 12.36 1.91
CA TRP A 162 -1.18 11.12 1.20
C TRP A 162 0.19 10.56 1.58
N ARG A 163 1.20 11.42 1.60
CA ARG A 163 2.56 11.03 1.95
C ARG A 163 2.66 10.50 3.39
N ASP A 164 2.00 11.16 4.32
CA ASP A 164 2.01 10.75 5.72
C ASP A 164 1.26 9.43 5.92
N LEU A 165 0.15 9.22 5.21
CA LEU A 165 -0.59 7.94 5.24
C LEU A 165 0.23 6.77 4.66
N GLU A 166 0.97 7.01 3.57
CA GLU A 166 1.84 5.97 2.99
C GLU A 166 2.99 5.62 3.94
N ARG A 167 3.55 6.62 4.67
CA ARG A 167 4.53 6.38 5.73
C ARG A 167 3.96 5.53 6.86
N LEU A 168 2.77 5.88 7.35
CA LEU A 168 2.09 5.10 8.39
C LEU A 168 1.88 3.65 7.96
N LYS A 169 1.42 3.44 6.73
CA LYS A 169 1.21 2.11 6.14
C LYS A 169 2.52 1.32 6.06
N GLU A 170 3.61 1.93 5.57
CA GLU A 170 4.91 1.26 5.45
C GLU A 170 5.48 0.91 6.84
N THR A 171 5.38 1.83 7.82
CA THR A 171 5.78 1.55 9.21
C THR A 171 4.97 0.40 9.81
N ALA A 172 3.65 0.38 9.59
CA ALA A 172 2.80 -0.73 10.04
C ALA A 172 3.21 -2.07 9.41
N ARG A 173 3.58 -2.07 8.13
CA ARG A 173 4.07 -3.26 7.44
C ARG A 173 5.39 -3.75 8.02
N ARG A 174 6.36 -2.86 8.28
CA ARG A 174 7.66 -3.19 8.88
C ARG A 174 7.49 -3.71 10.30
N LEU A 175 6.61 -3.08 11.09
CA LEU A 175 6.28 -3.56 12.42
C LEU A 175 5.70 -4.98 12.38
N GLY A 176 4.80 -5.28 11.43
CA GLY A 176 4.26 -6.62 11.21
C GLY A 176 5.30 -7.65 10.73
N GLN A 177 6.41 -7.20 10.15
CA GLN A 177 7.56 -8.03 9.76
C GLN A 177 8.56 -8.25 10.93
N GLY A 178 8.27 -7.72 12.13
CA GLY A 178 9.07 -7.89 13.32
C GLY A 178 10.07 -6.77 13.61
N GLN A 179 10.08 -5.69 12.82
CA GLN A 179 10.91 -4.50 13.08
C GLN A 179 10.25 -3.63 14.16
N MET A 180 10.38 -4.05 15.42
CA MET A 180 9.63 -3.47 16.55
C MET A 180 10.07 -2.04 16.91
N SER A 181 11.29 -1.62 16.52
CA SER A 181 11.82 -0.28 16.78
C SER A 181 11.36 0.81 15.80
N GLU A 182 10.71 0.41 14.70
CA GLU A 182 10.21 1.36 13.69
C GLU A 182 9.10 2.26 14.24
N ARG A 183 9.15 3.55 13.88
CA ARG A 183 8.16 4.57 14.26
C ARG A 183 7.77 5.39 13.03
N THR A 184 6.60 6.03 13.09
CA THR A 184 6.05 6.76 11.93
C THR A 184 6.83 8.03 11.62
N HIS A 185 7.44 8.68 12.60
CA HIS A 185 8.09 9.99 12.48
C HIS A 185 7.20 11.04 11.79
N ILE A 186 5.88 10.94 11.97
CA ILE A 186 4.90 11.90 11.45
C ILE A 186 4.78 13.05 12.46
N SER A 187 4.78 14.28 11.93
CA SER A 187 4.66 15.47 12.78
C SER A 187 3.32 15.49 13.53
N PRO A 188 3.30 15.87 14.83
CA PRO A 188 2.05 16.08 15.57
C PRO A 188 1.12 17.13 14.95
N ARG A 189 1.66 18.02 14.10
CA ARG A 189 0.88 19.05 13.37
C ARG A 189 0.24 18.50 12.09
N SER A 190 0.54 17.25 11.68
CA SER A 190 -0.14 16.60 10.56
C SER A 190 -1.60 16.32 10.93
N ASN A 191 -2.49 16.36 9.95
CA ASN A 191 -3.91 16.01 10.17
C ASN A 191 -4.09 14.54 10.61
N ILE A 192 -3.09 13.69 10.42
CA ILE A 192 -3.06 12.32 10.94
C ILE A 192 -2.07 12.17 12.10
N GLY A 193 -1.57 13.30 12.65
CA GLY A 193 -0.58 13.31 13.72
C GLY A 193 -1.06 12.62 14.99
N GLU A 194 -2.32 12.81 15.39
CA GLU A 194 -2.94 12.11 16.51
C GLU A 194 -2.98 10.59 16.28
N LEU A 195 -3.43 10.16 15.11
CA LEU A 195 -3.45 8.75 14.73
C LEU A 195 -2.05 8.14 14.72
N ALA A 196 -1.07 8.85 14.18
CA ALA A 196 0.33 8.43 14.18
C ALA A 196 0.88 8.32 15.62
N GLY A 197 0.53 9.25 16.50
CA GLY A 197 0.91 9.20 17.93
C GLY A 197 0.32 7.99 18.66
N VAL A 198 -0.95 7.68 18.43
CA VAL A 198 -1.60 6.48 18.99
C VAL A 198 -0.93 5.22 18.45
N PHE A 199 -0.62 5.19 17.14
CA PHE A 199 0.09 4.07 16.53
C PHE A 199 1.50 3.88 17.12
N ASP A 200 2.29 4.94 17.27
CA ASP A 200 3.64 4.89 17.85
C ASP A 200 3.60 4.46 19.33
N THR A 201 2.57 4.85 20.08
CA THR A 201 2.34 4.38 21.46
C THR A 201 2.07 2.88 21.46
N MET A 202 1.15 2.40 20.62
CA MET A 202 0.85 0.97 20.47
C MET A 202 2.11 0.18 20.07
N ALA A 203 2.91 0.70 19.13
CA ALA A 203 4.17 0.08 18.72
C ALA A 203 5.16 -0.03 19.89
N SER A 204 5.25 1.01 20.73
CA SER A 204 6.10 1.01 21.93
C SER A 204 5.64 0.02 22.99
N ASP A 205 4.34 -0.11 23.18
CA ASP A 205 3.77 -1.10 24.12
C ASP A 205 4.01 -2.52 23.62
N LEU A 206 3.84 -2.76 22.31
CA LEU A 206 4.12 -4.06 21.71
C LEU A 206 5.60 -4.42 21.86
N GLU A 207 6.53 -3.50 21.56
CA GLU A 207 7.97 -3.68 21.74
C GLU A 207 8.31 -4.02 23.20
N ARG A 208 7.71 -3.29 24.15
CA ARG A 208 7.90 -3.54 25.59
C ARG A 208 7.43 -4.93 26.00
N HIS A 209 6.25 -5.34 25.56
CA HIS A 209 5.70 -6.66 25.85
C HIS A 209 6.59 -7.78 25.29
N VAL A 210 7.05 -7.64 24.04
CA VAL A 210 7.97 -8.61 23.42
C VAL A 210 9.27 -8.70 24.18
N ASN A 211 9.84 -7.56 24.62
CA ASN A 211 11.08 -7.53 25.39
C ASN A 211 10.89 -8.14 26.80
N GLN A 212 9.79 -7.83 27.48
CA GLN A 212 9.46 -8.44 28.77
C GLN A 212 9.29 -9.96 28.66
N GLN A 213 8.64 -10.44 27.60
CA GLN A 213 8.50 -11.87 27.34
C GLN A 213 9.89 -12.54 27.14
N ARG A 214 10.81 -11.87 26.44
CA ARG A 214 12.21 -12.35 26.26
C ARG A 214 12.97 -12.43 27.59
N GLU A 215 12.88 -11.36 28.37
CA GLU A 215 13.56 -11.31 29.70
C GLU A 215 13.04 -12.42 30.63
N LEU A 216 11.71 -12.60 30.66
CA LEU A 216 11.09 -13.66 31.44
C LEU A 216 11.56 -15.04 30.99
N LEU A 217 11.58 -15.33 29.70
CA LEU A 217 12.07 -16.62 29.18
C LEU A 217 13.55 -16.83 29.48
N ASN A 218 14.39 -15.79 29.39
CA ASN A 218 15.81 -15.88 29.77
C ASN A 218 15.98 -16.14 31.26
N ALA A 219 15.22 -15.43 32.12
CA ALA A 219 15.26 -15.62 33.56
C ALA A 219 14.81 -17.04 33.96
N VAL A 220 13.67 -17.49 33.45
CA VAL A 220 13.13 -18.86 33.69
C VAL A 220 14.16 -19.91 33.32
N SER A 221 14.89 -19.71 32.23
CA SER A 221 15.91 -20.69 31.81
C SER A 221 17.14 -20.74 32.69
N HIS A 222 17.60 -19.58 33.14
CA HIS A 222 18.69 -19.56 34.14
C HIS A 222 18.25 -20.22 35.42
N GLU A 223 17.03 -19.94 35.88
CA GLU A 223 16.50 -20.52 37.13
C GLU A 223 16.20 -22.02 36.99
N LEU A 224 15.91 -22.53 35.78
CA LEU A 224 15.73 -23.97 35.54
C LEU A 224 17.07 -24.70 35.39
N ARG A 225 18.07 -24.09 34.74
CA ARG A 225 19.39 -24.76 34.55
C ARG A 225 20.10 -25.07 35.86
N THR A 226 20.06 -24.14 36.80
CA THR A 226 20.73 -24.31 38.10
C THR A 226 20.28 -25.56 38.86
N PRO A 227 18.97 -25.82 39.12
CA PRO A 227 18.51 -27.03 39.76
C PRO A 227 18.76 -28.29 38.92
N LEU A 228 18.65 -28.22 37.59
CA LEU A 228 18.96 -29.37 36.71
C LEU A 228 20.42 -29.75 36.78
N THR A 229 21.35 -28.80 36.75
CA THR A 229 22.78 -29.07 36.93
C THR A 229 23.06 -29.69 38.31
N ARG A 230 22.41 -29.19 39.38
CA ARG A 230 22.55 -29.78 40.71
C ARG A 230 21.99 -31.20 40.77
N LEU A 231 20.89 -31.49 40.11
CA LEU A 231 20.31 -32.83 40.02
C LEU A 231 21.24 -33.78 39.25
N ASP A 232 21.75 -33.36 38.07
CA ASP A 232 22.69 -34.16 37.26
C ASP A 232 23.92 -34.51 38.09
N PHE A 233 24.55 -33.52 38.73
CA PHE A 233 25.71 -33.72 39.59
C PHE A 233 25.41 -34.63 40.80
N GLY A 234 24.27 -34.40 41.48
CA GLY A 234 23.85 -35.26 42.61
C GLY A 234 23.60 -36.70 42.21
N LEU A 235 22.99 -36.96 41.06
CA LEU A 235 22.74 -38.29 40.53
C LEU A 235 24.06 -38.99 40.12
N VAL A 236 25.00 -38.24 39.52
CA VAL A 236 26.34 -38.79 39.19
C VAL A 236 27.11 -39.18 40.44
N LEU A 237 27.07 -38.38 41.51
CA LEU A 237 27.74 -38.73 42.79
C LEU A 237 27.15 -40.00 43.44
N LEU A 238 25.86 -40.23 43.29
CA LEU A 238 25.18 -41.41 43.80
C LEU A 238 25.57 -42.70 43.03
N PHE A 239 26.19 -42.60 41.86
CA PHE A 239 26.48 -43.75 41.00
C PHE A 239 27.36 -44.80 41.68
N ASP A 240 28.35 -44.37 42.50
CA ASP A 240 29.27 -45.25 43.23
C ASP A 240 28.65 -45.78 44.51
N GLU A 241 27.63 -45.13 45.08
CA GLU A 241 27.00 -45.50 46.36
C GLU A 241 25.81 -46.49 46.17
N VAL A 242 25.25 -46.62 44.93
CA VAL A 242 24.05 -47.45 44.69
C VAL A 242 24.41 -48.90 44.36
N PRO A 243 23.60 -49.86 44.83
CA PRO A 243 23.78 -51.28 44.47
C PRO A 243 23.71 -51.48 42.93
N PRO A 244 24.47 -52.46 42.38
CA PRO A 244 24.53 -52.72 40.94
C PRO A 244 23.15 -52.90 40.27
N ALA A 245 22.17 -53.47 40.96
CA ALA A 245 20.81 -53.63 40.50
C ALA A 245 20.06 -52.32 40.27
N SER A 246 20.44 -51.22 40.91
CA SER A 246 19.81 -49.88 40.81
C SER A 246 20.56 -48.95 39.86
N ARG A 247 21.78 -49.26 39.44
CA ARG A 247 22.57 -48.43 38.54
C ARG A 247 21.92 -48.14 37.22
N LYS A 248 21.20 -49.08 36.64
CA LYS A 248 20.47 -48.89 35.38
C LYS A 248 19.40 -47.82 35.54
N ARG A 249 18.62 -47.83 36.62
CA ARG A 249 17.60 -46.80 36.89
C ARG A 249 18.23 -45.43 37.14
N LEU A 250 19.38 -45.39 37.76
CA LEU A 250 20.10 -44.13 38.00
C LEU A 250 20.58 -43.51 36.67
N LEU A 251 21.11 -44.31 35.75
CA LEU A 251 21.50 -43.87 34.41
C LEU A 251 20.29 -43.36 33.60
N GLU A 252 19.14 -44.01 33.72
CA GLU A 252 17.90 -43.55 33.12
C GLU A 252 17.48 -42.17 33.68
N LEU A 253 17.59 -41.96 35.01
CA LEU A 253 17.31 -40.67 35.62
C LEU A 253 18.28 -39.57 35.18
N VAL A 254 19.57 -39.85 35.09
CA VAL A 254 20.58 -38.92 34.54
C VAL A 254 20.24 -38.55 33.11
N GLY A 255 19.81 -39.55 32.28
CA GLY A 255 19.33 -39.30 30.92
C GLY A 255 18.18 -38.32 30.89
N HIS A 256 17.14 -38.52 31.73
CA HIS A 256 15.98 -37.64 31.78
C HIS A 256 16.31 -36.21 32.23
N VAL A 257 17.27 -36.04 33.18
CA VAL A 257 17.70 -34.70 33.59
C VAL A 257 18.43 -33.98 32.46
N ARG A 258 19.29 -34.68 31.70
CA ARG A 258 19.96 -34.12 30.53
C ARG A 258 19.00 -33.77 29.41
N GLU A 259 17.99 -34.61 29.14
CA GLU A 259 16.91 -34.31 28.20
C GLU A 259 16.15 -33.02 28.57
N LEU A 260 15.86 -32.81 29.86
CA LEU A 260 15.22 -31.58 30.32
C LEU A 260 16.12 -30.35 30.13
N ASP A 261 17.42 -30.43 30.36
CA ASP A 261 18.35 -29.34 30.11
C ASP A 261 18.42 -28.97 28.59
N GLU A 262 18.49 -29.99 27.75
CA GLU A 262 18.43 -29.80 26.29
C GLU A 262 17.11 -29.12 25.84
N LEU A 263 15.97 -29.55 26.39
CA LEU A 263 14.67 -28.93 26.11
C LEU A 263 14.64 -27.44 26.46
N VAL A 264 15.14 -27.09 27.63
CA VAL A 264 15.23 -25.70 28.09
C VAL A 264 16.11 -24.89 27.16
N LEU A 265 17.26 -25.41 26.74
CA LEU A 265 18.16 -24.76 25.80
C LEU A 265 17.54 -24.57 24.40
N GLU A 266 16.84 -25.58 23.89
CA GLU A 266 16.15 -25.50 22.61
C GLU A 266 14.99 -24.46 22.64
N LEU A 267 14.19 -24.46 23.72
CA LEU A 267 13.09 -23.50 23.89
C LEU A 267 13.57 -22.05 23.90
N LEU A 268 14.68 -21.79 24.63
CA LEU A 268 15.33 -20.48 24.65
C LEU A 268 15.80 -20.05 23.29
N SER A 269 16.45 -20.97 22.60
CA SER A 269 16.96 -20.69 21.26
C SER A 269 15.85 -20.39 20.28
N TYR A 270 14.74 -21.14 20.36
CA TYR A 270 13.56 -20.87 19.57
C TYR A 270 12.99 -19.47 19.86
N SER A 271 12.86 -19.10 21.13
CA SER A 271 12.39 -17.78 21.56
C SER A 271 13.29 -16.64 21.06
N ARG A 272 14.62 -16.81 21.12
CA ARG A 272 15.58 -15.82 20.62
C ARG A 272 15.47 -15.62 19.11
N LEU A 273 15.20 -16.67 18.34
CA LEU A 273 15.08 -16.61 16.88
C LEU A 273 13.74 -16.05 16.39
N GLN A 274 12.71 -15.98 17.23
CA GLN A 274 11.43 -15.36 16.87
C GLN A 274 11.54 -13.85 16.56
N ASN A 275 12.62 -13.21 16.97
CA ASN A 275 12.78 -11.77 16.88
C ASN A 275 13.90 -11.41 15.90
N ALA A 276 13.53 -10.90 14.75
CA ALA A 276 14.43 -10.63 13.62
C ALA A 276 15.50 -9.54 13.85
N ASP A 277 15.36 -8.72 14.89
CA ASP A 277 16.19 -7.53 15.14
C ASP A 277 17.49 -7.77 15.95
N GLN A 278 17.81 -9.00 16.32
CA GLN A 278 19.13 -9.21 16.91
C GLN A 278 20.19 -8.96 15.82
N ALA A 279 21.14 -8.07 16.13
CA ALA A 279 22.32 -7.79 15.33
C ALA A 279 22.97 -9.12 14.94
N ARG A 280 22.67 -9.60 13.73
CA ARG A 280 23.25 -10.81 13.17
C ARG A 280 24.65 -10.44 12.74
N GLU A 281 25.65 -11.07 13.32
CA GLU A 281 27.02 -10.95 12.83
C GLU A 281 27.13 -11.69 11.50
N ARG A 282 26.64 -11.05 10.42
CA ARG A 282 26.83 -11.57 9.08
C ARG A 282 28.26 -11.33 8.65
N VAL A 283 28.94 -12.39 8.32
CA VAL A 283 30.32 -12.36 7.82
C VAL A 283 30.43 -13.23 6.57
N GLU A 284 31.46 -13.00 5.80
CA GLU A 284 31.78 -13.87 4.66
C GLU A 284 32.26 -15.23 5.15
N VAL A 285 31.53 -16.29 4.80
CA VAL A 285 31.78 -17.67 5.24
C VAL A 285 31.90 -18.59 4.04
N SER A 286 32.86 -19.50 4.11
CA SER A 286 32.91 -20.69 3.25
C SER A 286 31.92 -21.72 3.81
N LEU A 287 30.85 -21.99 3.06
CA LEU A 287 29.86 -22.99 3.48
C LEU A 287 30.43 -24.40 3.55
N LEU A 288 31.41 -24.74 2.68
CA LEU A 288 32.06 -26.01 2.72
C LEU A 288 32.84 -26.18 4.02
N GLU A 289 33.68 -25.19 4.38
CA GLU A 289 34.43 -25.22 5.64
C GLU A 289 33.52 -25.32 6.90
N LEU A 290 32.36 -24.64 6.86
CA LEU A 290 31.39 -24.69 7.92
C LEU A 290 30.75 -26.08 8.03
N VAL A 291 30.36 -26.68 6.91
CA VAL A 291 29.77 -28.03 6.87
C VAL A 291 30.78 -29.07 7.31
N ASP A 292 32.03 -29.00 6.84
CA ASP A 292 33.12 -29.91 7.27
C ASP A 292 33.38 -29.78 8.77
N SER A 293 33.41 -28.57 9.30
CA SER A 293 33.58 -28.34 10.75
C SER A 293 32.44 -28.95 11.58
N VAL A 294 31.20 -28.85 11.09
CA VAL A 294 30.01 -29.43 11.75
C VAL A 294 30.10 -30.96 11.72
N LEU A 295 30.38 -31.53 10.55
CA LEU A 295 30.48 -33.01 10.40
C LEU A 295 31.65 -33.60 11.18
N GLY A 296 32.79 -32.90 11.23
CA GLY A 296 33.93 -33.29 12.08
C GLY A 296 33.55 -33.47 13.56
N GLY A 297 32.58 -32.66 14.04
CA GLY A 297 32.05 -32.84 15.40
C GLY A 297 31.16 -34.08 15.59
N PHE A 298 30.68 -34.71 14.52
CA PHE A 298 29.87 -35.94 14.55
C PHE A 298 30.59 -37.17 14.02
N ALA A 299 31.82 -37.04 13.51
CA ALA A 299 32.52 -38.12 12.83
C ALA A 299 32.65 -39.39 13.69
N GLU A 300 33.07 -39.28 14.95
CA GLU A 300 33.20 -40.39 15.88
C GLU A 300 31.82 -41.11 16.12
N GLU A 301 30.74 -40.33 16.23
CA GLU A 301 29.41 -40.88 16.45
C GLU A 301 28.86 -41.55 15.18
N LEU A 302 29.10 -40.97 14.00
CA LEU A 302 28.73 -41.54 12.70
C LEU A 302 29.46 -42.86 12.46
N ASP A 303 30.77 -42.87 12.68
CA ASP A 303 31.62 -44.07 12.51
C ASP A 303 31.22 -45.16 13.52
N GLY A 304 30.95 -44.76 14.77
CA GLY A 304 30.53 -45.70 15.83
C GLY A 304 29.14 -46.35 15.56
N ARG A 305 28.29 -45.68 14.77
CA ARG A 305 27.01 -46.23 14.33
C ARG A 305 27.12 -46.96 12.99
N GLY A 306 28.26 -46.93 12.30
CA GLY A 306 28.45 -47.52 10.97
C GLY A 306 27.77 -46.74 9.85
N ILE A 307 27.43 -45.47 10.03
CA ILE A 307 26.80 -44.63 9.03
C ILE A 307 27.87 -44.12 8.05
N GLN A 308 27.67 -44.47 6.78
CA GLN A 308 28.53 -43.96 5.69
C GLN A 308 28.11 -42.51 5.35
N TRP A 309 29.04 -41.60 5.47
CA TRP A 309 28.76 -40.21 5.16
C TRP A 309 29.68 -39.62 4.12
N GLU A 310 29.16 -38.72 3.28
CA GLU A 310 29.88 -38.06 2.19
C GLU A 310 29.47 -36.60 2.07
N VAL A 311 30.45 -35.73 1.78
CA VAL A 311 30.22 -34.34 1.38
C VAL A 311 30.59 -34.14 -0.08
N ARG A 312 29.65 -33.70 -0.89
CA ARG A 312 29.87 -33.34 -2.30
C ARG A 312 29.65 -31.86 -2.48
N ALA A 313 30.69 -31.14 -2.80
CA ALA A 313 30.62 -29.72 -3.09
C ALA A 313 30.99 -29.46 -4.55
N GLU A 314 30.26 -28.53 -5.15
CA GLU A 314 30.63 -28.01 -6.46
C GLU A 314 31.95 -27.24 -6.41
N HIS A 315 32.77 -27.35 -7.48
CA HIS A 315 34.04 -26.65 -7.54
C HIS A 315 33.80 -25.12 -7.57
N ASN A 316 34.58 -24.38 -6.77
CA ASN A 316 34.56 -22.91 -6.71
C ASN A 316 33.24 -22.31 -6.17
N LEU A 317 32.68 -22.86 -5.10
CA LEU A 317 31.61 -22.20 -4.37
C LEU A 317 32.12 -20.85 -3.81
N PRO A 318 31.37 -19.74 -4.04
CA PRO A 318 31.74 -18.43 -3.48
C PRO A 318 31.58 -18.43 -1.95
N ARG A 319 32.14 -17.44 -1.31
CA ARG A 319 31.80 -17.13 0.08
C ARG A 319 30.43 -16.46 0.15
N PHE A 320 29.67 -16.73 1.21
CA PHE A 320 28.34 -16.22 1.41
C PHE A 320 28.28 -15.34 2.65
N VAL A 321 27.53 -14.22 2.59
CA VAL A 321 27.36 -13.30 3.73
C VAL A 321 26.22 -13.81 4.60
N LEU A 322 26.57 -14.51 5.69
CA LEU A 322 25.61 -15.17 6.58
C LEU A 322 26.10 -15.17 8.04
N ASP A 323 25.21 -15.52 8.95
CA ASP A 323 25.59 -15.77 10.36
C ASP A 323 26.06 -17.22 10.48
N PRO A 324 27.38 -17.46 10.73
CA PRO A 324 27.92 -18.81 10.77
C PRO A 324 27.37 -19.66 11.92
N ARG A 325 27.02 -19.01 13.05
CA ARG A 325 26.51 -19.73 14.24
C ARG A 325 25.11 -20.28 13.99
N LEU A 326 24.24 -19.45 13.38
CA LEU A 326 22.87 -19.86 13.04
C LEU A 326 22.86 -20.93 11.94
N THR A 327 23.71 -20.77 10.93
CA THR A 327 23.82 -21.75 9.84
C THR A 327 24.40 -23.07 10.33
N ALA A 328 25.49 -23.05 11.11
CA ALA A 328 26.05 -24.24 11.71
C ALA A 328 25.04 -25.00 12.57
N ARG A 329 24.26 -24.27 13.37
CA ARG A 329 23.21 -24.86 14.21
C ARG A 329 22.11 -25.53 13.38
N ALA A 330 21.68 -24.88 12.27
CA ALA A 330 20.70 -25.48 11.37
C ALA A 330 21.24 -26.77 10.78
N VAL A 331 22.49 -26.78 10.29
CA VAL A 331 23.15 -27.98 9.75
C VAL A 331 23.30 -29.08 10.84
N GLN A 332 23.76 -28.73 12.05
CA GLN A 332 23.85 -29.67 13.18
C GLN A 332 22.50 -30.35 13.44
N ASN A 333 21.43 -29.59 13.49
CA ASN A 333 20.09 -30.15 13.72
C ASN A 333 19.66 -31.12 12.60
N LEU A 334 19.97 -30.78 11.33
CA LEU A 334 19.63 -31.63 10.19
C LEU A 334 20.49 -32.91 10.17
N VAL A 335 21.78 -32.81 10.45
CA VAL A 335 22.70 -33.96 10.60
C VAL A 335 22.24 -34.87 11.73
N ARG A 336 21.93 -34.33 12.92
CA ARG A 336 21.40 -35.10 14.05
C ARG A 336 20.09 -35.79 13.72
N ASN A 337 19.21 -35.11 12.95
CA ASN A 337 17.96 -35.69 12.48
C ASN A 337 18.24 -36.86 11.51
N ALA A 338 19.11 -36.66 10.52
CA ALA A 338 19.52 -37.71 9.59
C ALA A 338 20.13 -38.92 10.31
N MET A 339 21.09 -38.72 11.23
CA MET A 339 21.70 -39.77 12.06
C MET A 339 20.69 -40.59 12.89
N ARG A 340 19.52 -39.98 13.19
CA ARG A 340 18.47 -40.67 13.95
C ARG A 340 17.59 -41.56 13.07
N TYR A 341 17.35 -41.17 11.83
CA TYR A 341 16.37 -41.82 10.94
C TYR A 341 16.99 -42.50 9.74
N CYS A 342 18.27 -42.28 9.41
CA CYS A 342 18.97 -43.02 8.37
C CYS A 342 19.17 -44.48 8.76
N ASP A 343 19.26 -45.32 7.77
CA ASP A 343 19.64 -46.73 7.92
C ASP A 343 21.18 -46.85 7.88
N GLU A 344 21.81 -46.44 6.76
CA GLU A 344 23.27 -46.60 6.57
C GLU A 344 23.98 -45.38 5.94
N SER A 345 23.22 -44.47 5.30
CA SER A 345 23.84 -43.48 4.41
C SER A 345 23.37 -42.05 4.68
N LEU A 346 24.35 -41.13 4.76
CA LEU A 346 24.15 -39.69 4.90
C LEU A 346 24.94 -38.94 3.83
N LEU A 347 24.27 -38.12 3.00
CA LEU A 347 24.91 -37.37 1.95
C LEU A 347 24.60 -35.88 2.07
N LEU A 348 25.63 -35.05 2.14
CA LEU A 348 25.50 -33.60 2.06
C LEU A 348 25.98 -33.13 0.70
N ARG A 349 25.19 -32.26 0.04
CA ARG A 349 25.58 -31.65 -1.23
C ARG A 349 25.49 -30.13 -1.15
N LEU A 350 26.51 -29.48 -1.65
CA LEU A 350 26.56 -28.04 -1.81
C LEU A 350 26.69 -27.71 -3.30
N ARG A 351 25.75 -26.93 -3.81
CA ARG A 351 25.78 -26.44 -5.18
C ARG A 351 25.36 -24.97 -5.27
N ARG A 352 25.87 -24.30 -6.29
CA ARG A 352 25.39 -22.95 -6.64
C ARG A 352 24.21 -23.07 -7.59
N GLU A 353 23.16 -22.27 -7.35
CA GLU A 353 22.03 -22.12 -8.28
C GLU A 353 22.32 -21.01 -9.31
N ASP A 354 21.57 -20.98 -10.43
CA ASP A 354 21.75 -20.02 -11.53
C ASP A 354 21.61 -18.56 -11.09
N ASP A 355 20.81 -18.28 -10.08
CA ASP A 355 20.62 -16.96 -9.49
C ASP A 355 21.71 -16.57 -8.45
N GLY A 356 22.73 -17.40 -8.31
CA GLY A 356 23.84 -17.18 -7.39
C GLY A 356 23.60 -17.66 -5.95
N ALA A 357 22.41 -18.15 -5.62
CA ALA A 357 22.10 -18.72 -4.31
C ALA A 357 22.88 -20.03 -4.07
N CYS A 358 23.10 -20.40 -2.80
CA CYS A 358 23.61 -21.71 -2.44
C CYS A 358 22.47 -22.65 -2.04
N LEU A 359 22.45 -23.83 -2.61
CA LEU A 359 21.63 -24.94 -2.16
C LEU A 359 22.51 -25.98 -1.43
N LEU A 360 22.29 -26.09 -0.12
CA LEU A 360 22.83 -27.17 0.70
C LEU A 360 21.71 -28.21 0.93
N THR A 361 21.97 -29.45 0.56
CA THR A 361 21.05 -30.56 0.84
C THR A 361 21.66 -31.52 1.85
N VAL A 362 20.83 -32.01 2.78
CA VAL A 362 21.13 -33.10 3.71
C VAL A 362 20.19 -34.25 3.39
N GLU A 363 20.73 -35.36 2.92
CA GLU A 363 19.97 -36.49 2.40
C GLU A 363 20.29 -37.76 3.19
N ASP A 364 19.25 -38.48 3.59
CA ASP A 364 19.33 -39.78 4.26
C ASP A 364 18.64 -40.87 3.44
N ASP A 365 18.89 -42.11 3.80
CA ASP A 365 18.29 -43.35 3.24
C ASP A 365 17.20 -43.96 4.12
N GLY A 366 16.72 -43.22 5.13
CA GLY A 366 15.74 -43.72 6.09
C GLY A 366 14.30 -43.77 5.58
N ILE A 367 13.37 -43.74 6.52
CA ILE A 367 11.92 -43.90 6.22
C ILE A 367 11.27 -42.79 5.39
N GLY A 368 11.96 -41.65 5.24
CA GLY A 368 11.44 -40.46 4.56
C GLY A 368 10.28 -39.80 5.29
N ILE A 369 9.69 -38.76 4.64
CA ILE A 369 8.61 -37.94 5.21
C ILE A 369 7.46 -37.89 4.23
N PRO A 370 6.24 -38.30 4.63
CA PRO A 370 5.04 -38.25 3.80
C PRO A 370 4.78 -36.82 3.30
N PRO A 371 4.32 -36.65 2.05
CA PRO A 371 4.10 -35.34 1.44
C PRO A 371 3.21 -34.41 2.27
N GLU A 372 2.14 -34.95 2.89
CA GLU A 372 1.19 -34.24 3.73
C GLU A 372 1.77 -33.71 5.04
N GLU A 373 2.89 -34.30 5.48
CA GLU A 373 3.55 -33.95 6.75
C GLU A 373 4.74 -33.00 6.56
N ARG A 374 5.21 -32.78 5.34
CA ARG A 374 6.43 -32.03 5.03
C ARG A 374 6.44 -30.57 5.51
N GLU A 375 5.27 -29.93 5.54
CA GLU A 375 5.15 -28.58 6.13
C GLU A 375 4.97 -28.63 7.65
N ARG A 376 4.31 -29.67 8.16
CA ARG A 376 3.98 -29.78 9.57
C ARG A 376 5.20 -30.09 10.46
N ILE A 377 6.19 -30.81 9.93
CA ILE A 377 7.41 -31.14 10.69
C ILE A 377 8.22 -29.91 11.13
N PHE A 378 8.00 -28.76 10.52
CA PHE A 378 8.63 -27.50 10.91
C PHE A 378 7.83 -26.74 11.98
N GLN A 379 6.66 -27.24 12.39
CA GLN A 379 5.91 -26.67 13.51
C GLN A 379 6.58 -27.03 14.84
N PRO A 380 6.68 -26.09 15.79
CA PRO A 380 7.23 -26.38 17.11
C PRO A 380 6.47 -27.52 17.80
N PHE A 381 7.20 -28.40 18.47
CA PHE A 381 6.69 -29.56 19.20
C PHE A 381 5.99 -30.62 18.34
N TYR A 382 6.01 -30.48 17.01
CA TYR A 382 5.42 -31.47 16.11
C TYR A 382 6.37 -32.65 15.90
N ARG A 383 5.79 -33.87 15.92
CA ARG A 383 6.50 -35.14 15.69
C ARG A 383 5.58 -36.08 14.89
N LEU A 384 6.12 -36.76 13.87
CA LEU A 384 5.39 -37.71 13.02
C LEU A 384 4.86 -38.90 13.82
N ASP A 385 5.65 -39.48 14.73
CA ASP A 385 5.26 -40.60 15.58
C ASP A 385 5.36 -40.23 17.07
N ARG A 386 4.23 -40.20 17.78
CA ARG A 386 4.16 -40.01 19.23
C ARG A 386 4.44 -41.30 20.03
N SER A 387 4.44 -42.47 19.38
CA SER A 387 4.36 -43.74 20.08
C SER A 387 5.66 -44.58 20.12
N ARG A 388 6.58 -44.37 19.17
CA ARG A 388 7.70 -45.30 18.99
C ARG A 388 8.98 -44.97 19.73
N ASP A 389 9.23 -43.73 20.16
CA ASP A 389 10.53 -43.40 20.70
C ASP A 389 10.49 -42.48 21.91
N ARG A 390 10.15 -43.00 23.08
CA ARG A 390 10.53 -42.39 24.34
C ARG A 390 12.03 -42.50 24.59
N ASN A 391 12.74 -43.40 23.91
CA ASN A 391 14.17 -43.64 24.07
C ASN A 391 15.10 -42.93 23.09
N THR A 392 14.55 -42.26 22.04
CA THR A 392 15.35 -41.61 21.00
C THR A 392 15.30 -40.09 21.03
N GLY A 393 14.90 -39.48 22.14
CA GLY A 393 15.07 -38.08 22.54
C GLY A 393 14.99 -37.01 21.43
N GLY A 394 14.04 -36.10 21.54
CA GLY A 394 13.92 -34.88 20.70
C GLY A 394 12.56 -34.27 20.86
N PHE A 395 12.53 -32.97 21.21
CA PHE A 395 11.32 -32.28 21.63
C PHE A 395 10.49 -31.71 20.46
N GLY A 396 10.92 -31.95 19.21
CA GLY A 396 10.25 -31.39 18.03
C GLY A 396 10.50 -29.91 17.81
N LEU A 397 11.57 -29.36 18.40
CA LEU A 397 11.97 -27.97 18.23
C LEU A 397 13.10 -27.77 17.22
N GLY A 398 13.95 -28.77 17.00
CA GLY A 398 15.15 -28.65 16.15
C GLY A 398 14.87 -28.18 14.72
N LEU A 399 13.88 -28.79 14.04
CA LEU A 399 13.51 -28.36 12.67
C LEU A 399 12.88 -26.98 12.64
N ALA A 400 12.06 -26.63 13.62
CA ALA A 400 11.48 -25.29 13.74
C ALA A 400 12.57 -24.23 13.98
N ILE A 401 13.57 -24.53 14.81
CA ILE A 401 14.75 -23.69 15.04
C ILE A 401 15.56 -23.52 13.75
N SER A 402 15.82 -24.63 13.04
CA SER A 402 16.58 -24.60 11.78
C SER A 402 15.87 -23.74 10.72
N ARG A 403 14.55 -23.91 10.53
CA ARG A 403 13.78 -23.12 9.60
C ARG A 403 13.84 -21.62 9.93
N ARG A 404 13.64 -21.26 11.21
CA ARG A 404 13.75 -19.86 11.67
C ARG A 404 15.16 -19.29 11.50
N ALA A 405 16.18 -20.05 11.78
CA ALA A 405 17.57 -19.63 11.63
C ALA A 405 17.91 -19.31 10.16
N ILE A 406 17.41 -20.10 9.23
CA ILE A 406 17.65 -19.92 7.78
C ILE A 406 16.75 -18.82 7.21
N GLU A 407 15.43 -18.82 7.48
CA GLU A 407 14.50 -17.78 7.04
C GLU A 407 14.91 -16.40 7.54
N GLY A 408 15.38 -16.33 8.76
CA GLY A 408 15.88 -15.11 9.33
C GLY A 408 17.10 -14.53 8.61
N GLN A 409 17.81 -15.28 7.81
CA GLN A 409 18.94 -14.83 6.97
C GLN A 409 18.50 -14.55 5.52
N GLY A 410 17.19 -14.64 5.23
CA GLY A 410 16.64 -14.47 3.88
C GLY A 410 16.67 -15.76 3.04
N GLY A 411 17.03 -16.90 3.67
CA GLY A 411 17.00 -18.20 3.04
C GLY A 411 15.69 -18.95 3.22
N SER A 412 15.64 -20.21 2.78
CA SER A 412 14.50 -21.10 2.99
C SER A 412 14.98 -22.51 3.36
N LEU A 413 14.17 -23.22 4.17
CA LEU A 413 14.37 -24.62 4.51
C LEU A 413 13.11 -25.42 4.13
N THR A 414 13.30 -26.40 3.29
CA THR A 414 12.23 -27.28 2.81
C THR A 414 12.67 -28.75 2.89
N VAL A 415 11.73 -29.68 2.71
CA VAL A 415 12.00 -31.11 2.67
C VAL A 415 11.37 -31.75 1.45
N ALA A 416 12.05 -32.73 0.88
CA ALA A 416 11.59 -33.56 -0.23
C ALA A 416 11.94 -35.02 0.00
N GLN A 417 11.59 -35.89 -0.95
CA GLN A 417 12.06 -37.25 -0.99
C GLN A 417 13.53 -37.28 -1.42
N SER A 418 14.36 -38.03 -0.70
CA SER A 418 15.74 -38.27 -1.08
C SER A 418 15.81 -39.32 -2.24
N ALA A 419 16.83 -39.14 -3.10
CA ALA A 419 17.17 -40.14 -4.09
C ALA A 419 17.74 -41.43 -3.46
N LEU A 420 18.15 -41.38 -2.20
CA LEU A 420 18.62 -42.51 -1.40
C LEU A 420 17.47 -43.31 -0.79
N GLY A 421 16.22 -42.81 -0.84
CA GLY A 421 15.04 -43.47 -0.29
C GLY A 421 14.41 -42.71 0.87
N GLY A 422 15.19 -42.00 1.67
CA GLY A 422 14.78 -41.29 2.87
C GLY A 422 14.33 -39.84 2.66
N ALA A 423 14.70 -38.94 3.57
CA ALA A 423 14.39 -37.53 3.50
C ALA A 423 15.52 -36.72 2.87
N GLN A 424 15.17 -35.67 2.14
CA GLN A 424 16.09 -34.66 1.60
C GLN A 424 15.70 -33.30 2.16
N PHE A 425 16.46 -32.79 3.13
CA PHE A 425 16.31 -31.39 3.60
C PHE A 425 17.13 -30.46 2.70
N ARG A 426 16.50 -29.36 2.30
CA ARG A 426 17.06 -28.37 1.38
C ARG A 426 17.14 -27.01 2.06
N ILE A 427 18.34 -26.54 2.29
CA ILE A 427 18.64 -25.17 2.75
C ILE A 427 19.03 -24.35 1.52
N ARG A 428 18.25 -23.33 1.19
CA ARG A 428 18.61 -22.36 0.17
C ARG A 428 19.00 -21.04 0.83
N LEU A 429 20.22 -20.60 0.58
CA LEU A 429 20.75 -19.33 1.08
C LEU A 429 20.89 -18.36 -0.09
N PRO A 430 20.43 -17.09 0.03
CA PRO A 430 20.51 -16.12 -1.05
C PRO A 430 21.96 -15.84 -1.42
N ALA A 431 22.17 -15.37 -2.65
CA ALA A 431 23.45 -14.77 -3.05
C ALA A 431 23.78 -13.58 -2.13
N ALA A 432 25.07 -13.30 -1.98
CA ALA A 432 25.58 -12.22 -1.14
C ALA A 432 25.16 -10.84 -1.67
#